data_fa9a7d76118a0503ce26ad7468f7df76
#
_entry.id   fa9a7d76118a0503ce26ad7468f7df76
#
_cell.length_a   1.000
_cell.length_b   1.000
_cell.length_c   1.000
_cell.angle_alpha   90.00
_cell.angle_beta   90.00
_cell.angle_gamma   90.00
#
_symmetry.space_group_name_H-M   'P 1'
#
loop_
_entity.id
_entity.type
_entity.pdbx_description
1 polymer ?
#
loop_
_entity_poly.entity_id
_entity_poly.type
_entity_poly.pdbx_seq_one_letter_code
_entity_poly.pdbx_strand_id
1 'polypeptide(L)'
;MEWLEKLNEALGYIEANLDGEIEYEKAAKIACCTVYHFQRMFSYIAGTPLSEYIRNRRLTKAAFDLQSGDKVIDVALRYGYESPTAFNRAFQKIHHVSPSVAQKEGTFLKAYPPISFKITIKGVGEMEYSIVKKEEIRIVGVKALLEKNIEKNFKSVLSYGKNQHKMEQLIR
;
A
#
# COMPACT_ATOMS: atom_id res chain seq x y z
N MET A 1 -18.34 -14.15 3.11
CA MET A 1 -17.08 -13.62 3.76
C MET A 1 -17.36 -12.33 4.53
N GLU A 2 -18.39 -12.41 5.37
CA GLU A 2 -18.97 -11.28 6.09
C GLU A 2 -17.98 -10.50 6.99
N TRP A 3 -17.03 -11.19 7.64
CA TRP A 3 -16.06 -10.54 8.53
C TRP A 3 -15.11 -9.57 7.80
N LEU A 4 -14.73 -9.89 6.55
CA LEU A 4 -13.85 -9.03 5.75
C LEU A 4 -14.59 -7.75 5.28
N GLU A 5 -15.86 -7.89 4.97
CA GLU A 5 -16.73 -6.76 4.64
C GLU A 5 -16.87 -5.84 5.86
N LYS A 6 -17.11 -6.42 7.05
CA LYS A 6 -17.17 -5.68 8.32
C LYS A 6 -15.85 -4.98 8.65
N LEU A 7 -14.72 -5.61 8.37
CA LEU A 7 -13.41 -4.99 8.54
C LEU A 7 -13.23 -3.79 7.60
N ASN A 8 -13.62 -3.93 6.32
CA ASN A 8 -13.58 -2.82 5.36
C ASN A 8 -14.57 -1.70 5.71
N GLU A 9 -15.77 -2.02 6.20
CA GLU A 9 -16.72 -1.03 6.72
C GLU A 9 -16.12 -0.22 7.89
N ALA A 10 -15.46 -0.90 8.83
CA ALA A 10 -14.77 -0.25 9.95
C ALA A 10 -13.65 0.68 9.47
N LEU A 11 -12.88 0.28 8.45
CA LEU A 11 -11.89 1.15 7.81
C LEU A 11 -12.54 2.33 7.10
N GLY A 12 -13.66 2.12 6.41
CA GLY A 12 -14.44 3.19 5.80
C GLY A 12 -14.91 4.23 6.83
N TYR A 13 -15.35 3.79 8.01
CA TYR A 13 -15.67 4.68 9.11
C TYR A 13 -14.44 5.49 9.56
N ILE A 14 -13.28 4.88 9.72
CA ILE A 14 -12.04 5.56 10.09
C ILE A 14 -11.67 6.60 9.03
N GLU A 15 -11.71 6.25 7.75
CA GLU A 15 -11.39 7.15 6.63
C GLU A 15 -12.34 8.36 6.56
N ALA A 16 -13.61 8.16 6.88
CA ALA A 16 -14.61 9.23 6.90
C ALA A 16 -14.45 10.21 8.08
N ASN A 17 -13.70 9.82 9.12
CA ASN A 17 -13.52 10.62 10.35
C ASN A 17 -12.05 11.01 10.59
N LEU A 18 -11.22 11.04 9.55
CA LEU A 18 -9.80 11.39 9.68
C LEU A 18 -9.56 12.84 10.11
N ASP A 19 -10.47 13.75 9.77
CA ASP A 19 -10.45 15.17 10.10
C ASP A 19 -11.11 15.51 11.44
N GLY A 20 -11.47 14.47 12.22
CA GLY A 20 -12.12 14.61 13.50
C GLY A 20 -11.65 13.58 14.52
N GLU A 21 -12.49 13.33 15.50
CA GLU A 21 -12.27 12.29 16.50
C GLU A 21 -12.68 10.93 15.96
N ILE A 22 -11.78 9.95 16.09
CA ILE A 22 -12.02 8.55 15.71
C ILE A 22 -12.32 7.76 16.97
N GLU A 23 -13.58 7.32 17.11
CA GLU A 23 -14.01 6.43 18.18
C GLU A 23 -13.60 5.00 17.84
N TYR A 24 -12.54 4.49 18.47
CA TYR A 24 -12.07 3.11 18.24
C TYR A 24 -13.10 2.06 18.62
N GLU A 25 -13.91 2.33 19.64
CA GLU A 25 -15.02 1.49 20.07
C GLU A 25 -16.06 1.31 18.97
N LYS A 26 -16.37 2.38 18.26
CA LYS A 26 -17.32 2.36 17.15
C LYS A 26 -16.76 1.58 15.95
N ALA A 27 -15.50 1.82 15.61
CA ALA A 27 -14.83 1.05 14.55
C ALA A 27 -14.81 -0.45 14.88
N ALA A 28 -14.46 -0.81 16.11
CA ALA A 28 -14.44 -2.20 16.58
C ALA A 28 -15.84 -2.83 16.59
N LYS A 29 -16.85 -2.07 16.98
CA LYS A 29 -18.26 -2.52 16.95
C LYS A 29 -18.71 -2.81 15.50
N ILE A 30 -18.36 -1.98 14.53
CA ILE A 30 -18.63 -2.22 13.12
C ILE A 30 -17.95 -3.52 12.65
N ALA A 31 -16.69 -3.73 13.08
CA ALA A 31 -15.94 -4.96 12.80
C ALA A 31 -16.39 -6.18 13.61
N CYS A 32 -17.45 -6.06 14.43
CA CYS A 32 -18.00 -7.11 15.29
C CYS A 32 -16.96 -7.72 16.27
N CYS A 33 -16.05 -6.90 16.82
CA CYS A 33 -15.01 -7.36 17.72
C CYS A 33 -14.66 -6.31 18.79
N THR A 34 -13.73 -6.64 19.71
CA THR A 34 -13.21 -5.69 20.68
C THR A 34 -12.17 -4.76 20.05
N VAL A 35 -11.92 -3.58 20.63
CA VAL A 35 -10.90 -2.62 20.17
C VAL A 35 -9.53 -3.29 20.07
N TYR A 36 -9.14 -4.05 21.10
CA TYR A 36 -7.87 -4.77 21.11
C TYR A 36 -7.76 -5.76 19.95
N HIS A 37 -8.82 -6.54 19.72
CA HIS A 37 -8.83 -7.52 18.63
C HIS A 37 -8.80 -6.84 17.25
N PHE A 38 -9.56 -5.75 17.07
CA PHE A 38 -9.57 -4.96 15.86
C PHE A 38 -8.17 -4.42 15.51
N GLN A 39 -7.52 -3.76 16.47
CA GLN A 39 -6.19 -3.20 16.28
C GLN A 39 -5.14 -4.27 15.98
N ARG A 40 -5.19 -5.41 16.68
CA ARG A 40 -4.27 -6.52 16.47
C ARG A 40 -4.46 -7.17 15.10
N MET A 41 -5.71 -7.45 14.73
CA MET A 41 -6.07 -8.03 13.43
C MET A 41 -5.65 -7.10 12.28
N PHE A 42 -5.96 -5.79 12.40
CA PHE A 42 -5.53 -4.80 11.43
C PHE A 42 -3.99 -4.82 11.29
N SER A 43 -3.27 -4.73 12.40
CA SER A 43 -1.80 -4.68 12.38
C SER A 43 -1.19 -5.94 11.75
N TYR A 44 -1.78 -7.11 12.01
CA TYR A 44 -1.33 -8.36 11.42
C TYR A 44 -1.53 -8.41 9.91
N ILE A 45 -2.69 -7.96 9.42
CA ILE A 45 -3.04 -8.02 7.99
C ILE A 45 -2.35 -6.88 7.21
N ALA A 46 -2.36 -5.66 7.77
CA ALA A 46 -1.79 -4.47 7.11
C ALA A 46 -0.27 -4.35 7.25
N GLY A 47 0.35 -5.12 8.14
CA GLY A 47 1.79 -5.03 8.44
C GLY A 47 2.21 -3.74 9.15
N THR A 48 1.26 -2.92 9.60
CA THR A 48 1.50 -1.66 10.29
C THR A 48 0.46 -1.41 11.38
N PRO A 49 0.80 -0.76 12.53
CA PRO A 49 -0.16 -0.42 13.55
C PRO A 49 -1.28 0.50 13.03
N LEU A 50 -2.51 0.29 13.51
CA LEU A 50 -3.67 1.12 13.13
C LEU A 50 -3.44 2.61 13.41
N SER A 51 -2.82 2.95 14.53
CA SER A 51 -2.48 4.33 14.89
C SER A 51 -1.49 4.98 13.91
N GLU A 52 -0.55 4.20 13.41
CA GLU A 52 0.38 4.66 12.38
C GLU A 52 -0.30 4.86 11.03
N TYR A 53 -1.17 3.92 10.64
CA TYR A 53 -2.00 4.06 9.46
C TYR A 53 -2.82 5.36 9.51
N ILE A 54 -3.57 5.60 10.59
CA ILE A 54 -4.38 6.81 10.77
C ILE A 54 -3.51 8.07 10.68
N ARG A 55 -2.37 8.09 11.35
CA ARG A 55 -1.45 9.23 11.28
C ARG A 55 -0.98 9.50 9.85
N ASN A 56 -0.58 8.48 9.11
CA ASN A 56 -0.09 8.61 7.74
C ASN A 56 -1.21 9.09 6.80
N ARG A 57 -2.44 8.61 7.00
CA ARG A 57 -3.61 9.06 6.25
C ARG A 57 -3.97 10.51 6.56
N ARG A 58 -3.99 10.90 7.84
CA ARG A 58 -4.21 12.29 8.27
C ARG A 58 -3.20 13.25 7.65
N LEU A 59 -1.92 12.90 7.68
CA LEU A 59 -0.87 13.75 7.11
C LEU A 59 -0.95 13.80 5.57
N THR A 60 -1.40 12.74 4.93
CA THR A 60 -1.68 12.76 3.49
C THR A 60 -2.82 13.72 3.16
N LYS A 61 -3.95 13.66 3.89
CA LYS A 61 -5.07 14.61 3.68
C LYS A 61 -4.65 16.05 3.99
N ALA A 62 -3.90 16.26 5.09
CA ALA A 62 -3.34 17.55 5.44
C ALA A 62 -2.47 18.14 4.32
N ALA A 63 -1.71 17.30 3.61
CA ALA A 63 -0.91 17.73 2.47
C ALA A 63 -1.76 18.25 1.32
N PHE A 64 -2.89 17.60 1.01
CA PHE A 64 -3.85 18.08 0.00
C PHE A 64 -4.51 19.41 0.41
N ASP A 65 -4.92 19.53 1.68
CA ASP A 65 -5.53 20.77 2.18
C ASP A 65 -4.54 21.94 2.11
N LEU A 66 -3.27 21.71 2.45
CA LEU A 66 -2.21 22.71 2.33
C LEU A 66 -1.99 23.15 0.87
N GLN A 67 -2.00 22.21 -0.08
CA GLN A 67 -1.87 22.52 -1.51
C GLN A 67 -3.10 23.24 -2.05
N SER A 68 -4.26 23.05 -1.42
CA SER A 68 -5.50 23.80 -1.73
C SER A 68 -5.51 25.22 -1.17
N GLY A 69 -4.47 25.61 -0.39
CA GLY A 69 -4.31 26.97 0.14
C GLY A 69 -4.76 27.16 1.58
N ASP A 70 -5.16 26.10 2.29
CA ASP A 70 -5.55 26.19 3.69
C ASP A 70 -4.35 26.61 4.57
N LYS A 71 -4.62 27.36 5.64
CA LYS A 71 -3.58 27.82 6.58
C LYS A 71 -3.02 26.66 7.38
N VAL A 72 -1.70 26.64 7.56
CA VAL A 72 -1.00 25.56 8.28
C VAL A 72 -1.56 25.29 9.68
N ILE A 73 -1.94 26.36 10.41
CA ILE A 73 -2.47 26.23 11.77
C ILE A 73 -3.86 25.56 11.77
N ASP A 74 -4.71 25.92 10.81
CA ASP A 74 -6.07 25.39 10.72
C ASP A 74 -6.04 23.91 10.31
N VAL A 75 -5.15 23.56 9.38
CA VAL A 75 -4.88 22.17 8.98
C VAL A 75 -4.34 21.36 10.15
N ALA A 76 -3.39 21.89 10.91
CA ALA A 76 -2.85 21.18 12.07
C ALA A 76 -3.94 20.85 13.09
N LEU A 77 -4.79 21.82 13.44
CA LEU A 77 -5.92 21.62 14.37
C LEU A 77 -6.94 20.62 13.83
N ARG A 78 -7.31 20.71 12.54
CA ARG A 78 -8.27 19.81 11.87
C ARG A 78 -7.84 18.35 11.99
N TYR A 79 -6.54 18.07 11.88
CA TYR A 79 -6.01 16.70 11.96
C TYR A 79 -5.53 16.30 13.36
N GLY A 80 -5.97 17.04 14.40
CA GLY A 80 -5.80 16.66 15.81
C GLY A 80 -4.41 16.95 16.38
N TYR A 81 -3.71 17.95 15.85
CA TYR A 81 -2.44 18.42 16.41
C TYR A 81 -2.67 19.67 17.28
N GLU A 82 -2.45 19.54 18.56
CA GLU A 82 -2.57 20.67 19.51
C GLU A 82 -1.46 21.72 19.37
N SER A 83 -0.35 21.35 18.72
CA SER A 83 0.83 22.19 18.60
C SER A 83 1.32 22.22 17.13
N PRO A 84 1.54 23.44 16.57
CA PRO A 84 2.14 23.59 15.24
C PRO A 84 3.52 22.92 15.12
N THR A 85 4.28 22.87 16.23
CA THR A 85 5.60 22.22 16.27
C THR A 85 5.46 20.71 16.12
N ALA A 86 4.49 20.08 16.81
CA ALA A 86 4.23 18.66 16.70
C ALA A 86 3.77 18.28 15.29
N PHE A 87 2.87 19.09 14.72
CA PHE A 87 2.43 18.92 13.34
C PHE A 87 3.60 19.02 12.35
N ASN A 88 4.41 20.07 12.45
CA ASN A 88 5.55 20.29 11.58
C ASN A 88 6.54 19.09 11.61
N ARG A 89 6.87 18.58 12.80
CA ARG A 89 7.75 17.40 12.96
C ARG A 89 7.13 16.14 12.30
N ALA A 90 5.86 15.89 12.55
CA ALA A 90 5.17 14.74 12.00
C ALA A 90 5.06 14.84 10.46
N PHE A 91 4.74 16.01 9.95
CA PHE A 91 4.64 16.30 8.53
C PHE A 91 5.98 16.13 7.81
N GLN A 92 7.05 16.74 8.34
CA GLN A 92 8.40 16.60 7.77
C GLN A 92 8.90 15.15 7.79
N LYS A 93 8.56 14.38 8.81
CA LYS A 93 8.94 12.96 8.88
C LYS A 93 8.39 12.15 7.70
N ILE A 94 7.20 12.50 7.22
CA ILE A 94 6.53 11.79 6.12
C ILE A 94 6.87 12.37 4.77
N HIS A 95 6.71 13.70 4.63
CA HIS A 95 6.81 14.39 3.34
C HIS A 95 8.21 14.92 3.03
N HIS A 96 9.13 14.92 4.02
CA HIS A 96 10.50 15.44 3.94
C HIS A 96 10.61 16.95 3.64
N VAL A 97 9.49 17.65 3.68
CA VAL A 97 9.38 19.12 3.54
C VAL A 97 8.52 19.69 4.66
N SER A 98 8.67 20.99 4.96
CA SER A 98 7.80 21.65 5.95
C SER A 98 6.41 21.90 5.37
N PRO A 99 5.37 22.05 6.23
CA PRO A 99 4.02 22.40 5.82
C PRO A 99 3.94 23.68 4.96
N SER A 100 4.75 24.70 5.31
CA SER A 100 4.79 25.96 4.54
C SER A 100 5.43 25.79 3.15
N VAL A 101 6.34 24.83 2.98
CA VAL A 101 6.89 24.50 1.67
C VAL A 101 5.89 23.68 0.87
N ALA A 102 5.11 22.82 1.52
CA ALA A 102 4.07 22.01 0.88
C ALA A 102 2.97 22.86 0.22
N GLN A 103 2.72 24.09 0.70
CA GLN A 103 1.78 25.03 0.08
C GLN A 103 2.23 25.57 -1.29
N LYS A 104 3.51 25.43 -1.62
CA LYS A 104 4.02 25.93 -2.91
C LYS A 104 3.63 24.98 -4.03
N GLU A 105 3.17 25.54 -5.12
CA GLU A 105 2.83 24.80 -6.34
C GLU A 105 4.04 23.98 -6.83
N GLY A 106 3.79 22.75 -7.31
CA GLY A 106 4.81 21.87 -7.81
C GLY A 106 5.63 21.13 -6.73
N THR A 107 5.31 21.28 -5.44
CA THR A 107 5.98 20.52 -4.37
C THR A 107 5.55 19.05 -4.40
N PHE A 108 6.52 18.14 -4.51
CA PHE A 108 6.26 16.69 -4.44
C PHE A 108 6.05 16.24 -3.01
N LEU A 109 4.92 15.59 -2.75
CA LEU A 109 4.53 15.08 -1.43
C LEU A 109 4.25 13.58 -1.50
N LYS A 110 4.56 12.86 -0.42
CA LYS A 110 4.22 11.45 -0.31
C LYS A 110 2.72 11.31 0.02
N ALA A 111 2.05 10.37 -0.63
CA ALA A 111 0.67 10.01 -0.34
C ALA A 111 0.58 8.54 0.08
N TYR A 112 -0.17 8.30 1.16
CA TYR A 112 -0.53 6.97 1.62
C TYR A 112 -2.00 6.73 1.23
N PRO A 113 -2.30 5.85 0.27
CA PRO A 113 -3.67 5.58 -0.14
C PRO A 113 -4.45 4.86 0.97
N PRO A 114 -5.80 4.94 0.96
CA PRO A 114 -6.63 4.15 1.85
C PRO A 114 -6.42 2.65 1.57
N ILE A 115 -6.39 1.86 2.66
CA ILE A 115 -6.27 0.40 2.59
C ILE A 115 -7.66 -0.21 2.44
N SER A 116 -7.78 -1.21 1.56
CA SER A 116 -8.91 -2.13 1.51
C SER A 116 -8.40 -3.56 1.45
N PHE A 117 -9.06 -4.47 2.16
CA PHE A 117 -8.67 -5.87 2.19
C PHE A 117 -9.49 -6.68 1.19
N LYS A 118 -8.80 -7.51 0.40
CA LYS A 118 -9.40 -8.51 -0.49
C LYS A 118 -8.71 -9.84 -0.27
N ILE A 119 -9.49 -10.91 -0.16
CA ILE A 119 -8.96 -12.28 -0.12
C ILE A 119 -9.22 -12.93 -1.47
N THR A 120 -8.17 -13.43 -2.08
CA THR A 120 -8.25 -14.26 -3.28
C THR A 120 -7.75 -15.64 -2.92
N ILE A 121 -8.65 -16.63 -2.96
CA ILE A 121 -8.30 -18.04 -2.71
C ILE A 121 -8.00 -18.66 -4.07
N LYS A 122 -6.77 -19.17 -4.23
CA LYS A 122 -6.35 -19.89 -5.45
C LYS A 122 -6.26 -21.39 -5.14
N GLY A 123 -6.58 -22.22 -6.12
CA GLY A 123 -6.43 -23.68 -6.00
C GLY A 123 -7.56 -24.41 -5.26
N VAL A 124 -8.70 -23.75 -5.02
CA VAL A 124 -9.88 -24.34 -4.35
C VAL A 124 -10.88 -24.96 -5.33
N GLY A 125 -10.71 -24.75 -6.64
CA GLY A 125 -11.57 -25.33 -7.67
C GLY A 125 -11.08 -26.71 -8.13
N GLU A 126 -12.01 -27.58 -8.47
CA GLU A 126 -11.69 -28.80 -9.21
C GLU A 126 -11.02 -28.43 -10.52
N MET A 127 -9.85 -28.99 -10.79
CA MET A 127 -9.20 -28.86 -12.09
C MET A 127 -9.45 -30.12 -12.89
N GLU A 128 -10.13 -29.99 -14.01
CA GLU A 128 -10.15 -31.06 -15.02
C GLU A 128 -8.76 -31.08 -15.68
N TYR A 129 -8.12 -32.21 -15.61
CA TYR A 129 -6.86 -32.43 -16.30
C TYR A 129 -6.90 -33.73 -17.10
N SER A 130 -6.19 -33.71 -18.20
CA SER A 130 -5.92 -34.92 -18.97
C SER A 130 -4.42 -35.16 -19.08
N ILE A 131 -4.02 -36.41 -18.91
CA ILE A 131 -2.62 -36.81 -19.12
C ILE A 131 -2.49 -37.22 -20.57
N VAL A 132 -1.76 -36.42 -21.34
CA VAL A 132 -1.49 -36.69 -22.75
C VAL A 132 -0.03 -37.10 -22.90
N LYS A 133 0.21 -38.27 -23.46
CA LYS A 133 1.55 -38.70 -23.83
C LYS A 133 1.95 -37.97 -25.10
N LYS A 134 2.89 -37.03 -25.01
CA LYS A 134 3.47 -36.32 -26.14
C LYS A 134 4.77 -36.95 -26.55
N GLU A 135 5.07 -36.87 -27.84
CA GLU A 135 6.41 -37.22 -28.35
C GLU A 135 7.48 -36.31 -27.75
N GLU A 136 8.73 -36.68 -27.90
CA GLU A 136 9.89 -35.99 -27.33
C GLU A 136 9.92 -34.50 -27.70
N ILE A 137 9.92 -33.63 -26.70
CA ILE A 137 10.01 -32.18 -26.92
C ILE A 137 11.48 -31.76 -26.79
N ARG A 138 12.04 -31.25 -27.88
CA ARG A 138 13.39 -30.69 -27.84
C ARG A 138 13.33 -29.24 -27.34
N ILE A 139 13.87 -28.97 -26.16
CA ILE A 139 13.98 -27.62 -25.59
C ILE A 139 15.38 -27.08 -25.94
N VAL A 140 15.41 -25.98 -26.69
CA VAL A 140 16.64 -25.25 -27.00
C VAL A 140 16.63 -23.95 -26.23
N GLY A 141 17.69 -23.69 -25.47
CA GLY A 141 17.78 -22.49 -24.64
C GLY A 141 19.21 -22.15 -24.27
N VAL A 142 19.41 -20.96 -23.76
CA VAL A 142 20.71 -20.51 -23.24
C VAL A 142 20.78 -20.84 -21.75
N LYS A 143 21.84 -21.55 -21.34
CA LYS A 143 22.09 -21.88 -19.93
C LYS A 143 22.88 -20.73 -19.28
N ALA A 144 22.38 -20.24 -18.15
CA ALA A 144 23.12 -19.30 -17.31
C ALA A 144 23.20 -19.83 -15.86
N LEU A 145 24.32 -19.60 -15.19
CA LEU A 145 24.49 -19.89 -13.78
C LEU A 145 23.75 -18.81 -12.96
N LEU A 146 22.90 -19.26 -12.04
CA LEU A 146 22.24 -18.38 -11.08
C LEU A 146 23.18 -18.10 -9.90
N GLU A 147 23.32 -16.85 -9.52
CA GLU A 147 24.03 -16.45 -8.32
C GLU A 147 23.11 -16.56 -7.08
N LYS A 148 23.70 -16.60 -5.88
CA LYS A 148 22.94 -16.58 -4.61
C LYS A 148 22.16 -15.27 -4.39
N ASN A 149 22.48 -14.21 -5.15
CA ASN A 149 21.82 -12.92 -5.06
C ASN A 149 20.68 -12.83 -6.08
N ILE A 150 19.43 -12.75 -5.57
CA ILE A 150 18.20 -12.69 -6.38
C ILE A 150 18.15 -11.49 -7.31
N GLU A 151 18.60 -10.30 -6.86
CA GLU A 151 18.59 -9.08 -7.68
C GLU A 151 19.50 -9.18 -8.91
N LYS A 152 20.66 -9.82 -8.76
CA LYS A 152 21.56 -10.04 -9.88
C LYS A 152 20.96 -11.05 -10.89
N ASN A 153 20.26 -12.05 -10.41
CA ASN A 153 19.58 -13.01 -11.28
C ASN A 153 18.46 -12.35 -12.10
N PHE A 154 17.67 -11.44 -11.50
CA PHE A 154 16.67 -10.67 -12.24
C PHE A 154 17.28 -9.80 -13.34
N LYS A 155 18.39 -9.13 -13.07
CA LYS A 155 19.10 -8.33 -14.08
C LYS A 155 19.61 -9.20 -15.24
N SER A 156 20.14 -10.38 -14.93
CA SER A 156 20.61 -11.35 -15.95
C SER A 156 19.45 -11.83 -16.82
N VAL A 157 18.34 -12.28 -16.23
CA VAL A 157 17.16 -12.75 -16.97
C VAL A 157 16.60 -11.67 -17.91
N LEU A 158 16.50 -10.44 -17.43
CA LEU A 158 16.02 -9.29 -18.22
C LEU A 158 16.97 -8.97 -19.39
N SER A 159 18.28 -9.14 -19.23
CA SER A 159 19.26 -8.92 -20.31
C SER A 159 19.17 -9.99 -21.40
N TYR A 160 18.91 -11.25 -21.02
CA TYR A 160 18.69 -12.34 -21.97
C TYR A 160 17.41 -12.17 -22.79
N GLY A 161 16.30 -11.71 -22.17
CA GLY A 161 15.05 -11.43 -22.89
C GLY A 161 15.19 -10.34 -23.97
N LYS A 162 15.99 -9.31 -23.72
CA LYS A 162 16.27 -8.26 -24.71
C LYS A 162 17.12 -8.75 -25.90
N ASN A 163 17.98 -9.74 -25.70
CA ASN A 163 18.81 -10.29 -26.76
C ASN A 163 18.06 -11.30 -27.65
N GLN A 164 17.02 -11.98 -27.16
CA GLN A 164 16.20 -12.86 -27.99
C GLN A 164 15.40 -12.09 -29.04
N HIS A 165 14.86 -10.92 -28.72
CA HIS A 165 14.18 -10.07 -29.72
C HIS A 165 15.12 -9.60 -30.87
N LYS A 166 16.43 -9.54 -30.62
CA LYS A 166 17.41 -9.22 -31.64
C LYS A 166 17.77 -10.41 -32.53
N MET A 167 17.65 -11.64 -32.03
CA MET A 167 17.93 -12.85 -32.81
C MET A 167 16.76 -13.27 -33.70
N GLU A 168 15.52 -13.02 -33.31
CA GLU A 168 14.34 -13.28 -34.16
C GLU A 168 14.29 -12.37 -35.41
N GLN A 169 14.94 -11.19 -35.38
CA GLN A 169 15.05 -10.31 -36.55
C GLN A 169 16.16 -10.72 -37.51
N LEU A 170 17.08 -11.62 -37.13
CA LEU A 170 18.16 -12.10 -37.97
C LEU A 170 17.88 -13.43 -38.68
N ILE A 171 16.74 -14.06 -38.37
CA ILE A 171 16.31 -15.36 -38.93
C ILE A 171 15.12 -15.20 -39.91
N ARG A 172 14.73 -13.96 -40.18
CA ARG A 172 13.86 -13.59 -41.32
C ARG A 172 14.70 -12.96 -42.41
#